data_29cbdc921cfb6ce5b5774940fab5b9d6
#
_entry.id   29cbdc921cfb6ce5b5774940fab5b9d6
#
_cell.length_a   1.000
_cell.length_b   1.000
_cell.length_c   1.000
_cell.angle_alpha   90.00
_cell.angle_beta   90.00
_cell.angle_gamma   90.00
#
_symmetry.space_group_name_H-M   'P 1'
#
loop_
_entity.id
_entity.type
_entity.pdbx_description
1 polymer ?
#
loop_
_entity_poly.entity_id
_entity_poly.type
_entity_poly.pdbx_seq_one_letter_code
_entity_poly.pdbx_strand_id
1 'polypeptide(L)'
;MAFTSASFIVLTIASVLLYYIVPKKAQWCILLLASAAFYMAGSVKAFAWVVLVSGMTWVTGFILGRYNAIKPADKAQKAQIQHKKKQIAITCAVCCFGLLYAMKYWNFTLELLPSALGSHIPRWDFVVPLGLSFFIFQSMSYVIDVYRGKYAPERNPLRYGLFVSFFPQMVQGPISRFDQLAPQLTAERKLCWDDLQIGIQLALWGYFKKIVIADRAAVLVNNVIMENCPYGGAVIALGILFYCIQLYCDFSGGIDITRGVARMFGIDMTLNFRRPLFSTSLTDYWRRWHITLGAWMRDYVFYPLAFSKPFGKLGKWARKHFKGMMGKICATSTATFIVYLIIGIWHGANFRYIAFGLWNGILITASLLMERRFLSWKEKLHINDKSTGWRIFMTVRTFGLVFIGRYFTRAPRLKTVFTLLGTTVLHPHFSEFTSVVPTLGLGVSDFIIIFVGILIVHGVEFFEERGTDVQAWLNERPALVQLTVLTVSLVVLLLFGIFRAGYISSEFIYKQF
;
A
#
# COMPACT_ATOMS: atom_id res chain seq x y z
N MET A 1 0.47 18.70 -2.97
CA MET A 1 0.38 18.99 -1.52
C MET A 1 0.78 17.76 -0.73
N ALA A 2 1.45 17.93 0.43
CA ALA A 2 1.67 16.82 1.37
C ALA A 2 0.52 16.78 2.39
N PHE A 3 0.14 15.61 2.90
CA PHE A 3 -0.90 15.50 3.94
C PHE A 3 -0.55 16.23 5.24
N THR A 4 0.74 16.42 5.50
CA THR A 4 1.26 17.14 6.66
C THR A 4 1.37 18.66 6.45
N SER A 5 1.01 19.19 5.27
CA SER A 5 1.10 20.61 4.97
C SER A 5 -0.13 21.37 5.49
N ALA A 6 0.09 22.63 5.93
CA ALA A 6 -1.00 23.52 6.31
C ALA A 6 -2.02 23.71 5.17
N SER A 7 -1.54 23.76 3.92
CA SER A 7 -2.42 23.87 2.74
C SER A 7 -3.37 22.67 2.58
N PHE A 8 -2.96 21.45 2.94
CA PHE A 8 -3.83 20.29 2.95
C PHE A 8 -4.91 20.37 4.04
N ILE A 9 -4.51 20.82 5.24
CA ILE A 9 -5.45 21.00 6.36
C ILE A 9 -6.49 22.05 6.00
N VAL A 10 -6.06 23.21 5.45
CA VAL A 10 -6.96 24.28 5.00
C VAL A 10 -7.90 23.78 3.89
N LEU A 11 -7.38 23.07 2.89
CA LEU A 11 -8.20 22.46 1.83
C LEU A 11 -9.25 21.52 2.42
N THR A 12 -8.85 20.66 3.37
CA THR A 12 -9.76 19.72 4.02
C THR A 12 -10.88 20.44 4.77
N ILE A 13 -10.52 21.40 5.64
CA ILE A 13 -11.51 22.17 6.42
C ILE A 13 -12.47 22.92 5.49
N ALA A 14 -11.93 23.66 4.51
CA ALA A 14 -12.74 24.40 3.55
C ALA A 14 -13.67 23.47 2.75
N SER A 15 -13.17 22.30 2.32
CA SER A 15 -13.96 21.33 1.58
C SER A 15 -15.07 20.73 2.44
N VAL A 16 -14.81 20.38 3.72
CA VAL A 16 -15.83 19.87 4.64
C VAL A 16 -16.93 20.91 4.88
N LEU A 17 -16.56 22.16 5.14
CA LEU A 17 -17.54 23.24 5.34
C LEU A 17 -18.40 23.44 4.10
N LEU A 18 -17.78 23.60 2.92
CA LEU A 18 -18.51 23.78 1.66
C LEU A 18 -19.40 22.58 1.34
N TYR A 19 -18.93 21.34 1.59
CA TYR A 19 -19.68 20.13 1.33
C TYR A 19 -21.03 20.07 2.04
N TYR A 20 -21.10 20.54 3.27
CA TYR A 20 -22.35 20.51 4.03
C TYR A 20 -23.18 21.79 3.87
N ILE A 21 -22.62 22.89 3.32
CA ILE A 21 -23.37 24.12 3.02
C ILE A 21 -24.13 23.99 1.70
N VAL A 22 -23.53 23.37 0.66
CA VAL A 22 -24.14 23.26 -0.66
C VAL A 22 -25.36 22.33 -0.65
N PRO A 23 -26.30 22.47 -1.64
CA PRO A 23 -27.36 21.51 -1.81
C PRO A 23 -26.83 20.08 -1.97
N LYS A 24 -27.47 19.09 -1.34
CA LYS A 24 -27.00 17.70 -1.28
C LYS A 24 -26.65 17.10 -2.65
N LYS A 25 -27.45 17.43 -3.69
CA LYS A 25 -27.20 17.00 -5.07
C LYS A 25 -25.88 17.52 -5.66
N ALA A 26 -25.32 18.61 -5.11
CA ALA A 26 -24.07 19.23 -5.54
C ALA A 26 -22.85 18.83 -4.69
N GLN A 27 -23.03 18.08 -3.61
CA GLN A 27 -21.95 17.69 -2.69
C GLN A 27 -20.77 17.00 -3.39
N TRP A 28 -21.06 16.09 -4.31
CA TRP A 28 -20.03 15.41 -5.09
C TRP A 28 -19.19 16.37 -5.96
N CYS A 29 -19.75 17.52 -6.37
CA CYS A 29 -19.01 18.53 -7.12
C CYS A 29 -17.93 19.19 -6.24
N ILE A 30 -18.21 19.42 -4.95
CA ILE A 30 -17.22 19.94 -4.00
C ILE A 30 -16.05 18.95 -3.86
N LEU A 31 -16.32 17.65 -3.75
CA LEU A 31 -15.29 16.63 -3.71
C LEU A 31 -14.44 16.61 -4.98
N LEU A 32 -15.07 16.78 -6.15
CA LEU A 32 -14.37 16.84 -7.44
C LEU A 32 -13.48 18.09 -7.54
N LEU A 33 -14.01 19.26 -7.15
CA LEU A 33 -13.25 20.52 -7.15
C LEU A 33 -12.08 20.48 -6.17
N ALA A 34 -12.28 19.96 -4.95
CA ALA A 34 -11.22 19.76 -3.98
C ALA A 34 -10.14 18.80 -4.51
N SER A 35 -10.53 17.72 -5.20
CA SER A 35 -9.60 16.78 -5.82
C SER A 35 -8.79 17.43 -6.95
N ALA A 36 -9.43 18.24 -7.80
CA ALA A 36 -8.75 18.99 -8.84
C ALA A 36 -7.77 20.02 -8.23
N ALA A 37 -8.21 20.78 -7.22
CA ALA A 37 -7.38 21.76 -6.52
C ALA A 37 -6.16 21.10 -5.85
N PHE A 38 -6.35 19.94 -5.19
CA PHE A 38 -5.26 19.18 -4.58
C PHE A 38 -4.18 18.78 -5.59
N TYR A 39 -4.58 18.27 -6.76
CA TYR A 39 -3.67 17.87 -7.82
C TYR A 39 -2.97 19.07 -8.48
N MET A 40 -3.75 20.08 -8.87
CA MET A 40 -3.21 21.26 -9.58
C MET A 40 -2.23 22.04 -8.71
N ALA A 41 -2.43 22.09 -7.39
CA ALA A 41 -1.48 22.69 -6.45
C ALA A 41 -0.14 21.93 -6.37
N GLY A 42 -0.09 20.65 -6.80
CA GLY A 42 1.14 19.90 -6.93
C GLY A 42 1.78 20.10 -8.32
N SER A 43 1.02 19.84 -9.38
CA SER A 43 1.44 20.00 -10.78
C SER A 43 0.24 19.90 -11.70
N VAL A 44 0.01 20.94 -12.51
CA VAL A 44 -1.04 20.92 -13.56
C VAL A 44 -0.74 19.86 -14.62
N LYS A 45 0.55 19.66 -14.99
CA LYS A 45 0.95 18.60 -15.93
C LYS A 45 0.63 17.20 -15.39
N ALA A 46 0.86 16.97 -14.09
CA ALA A 46 0.52 15.71 -13.45
C ALA A 46 -1.00 15.47 -13.43
N PHE A 47 -1.80 16.51 -13.21
CA PHE A 47 -3.26 16.42 -13.25
C PHE A 47 -3.78 16.04 -14.65
N ALA A 48 -3.17 16.58 -15.73
CA ALA A 48 -3.54 16.23 -17.10
C ALA A 48 -3.43 14.71 -17.37
N TRP A 49 -2.43 14.03 -16.80
CA TRP A 49 -2.30 12.58 -16.91
C TRP A 49 -3.43 11.82 -16.19
N VAL A 50 -3.87 12.32 -15.04
CA VAL A 50 -5.02 11.73 -14.32
C VAL A 50 -6.29 11.86 -15.16
N VAL A 51 -6.51 13.05 -15.75
CA VAL A 51 -7.66 13.31 -16.64
C VAL A 51 -7.61 12.40 -17.88
N LEU A 52 -6.43 12.26 -18.50
CA LEU A 52 -6.24 11.40 -19.68
C LEU A 52 -6.58 9.93 -19.37
N VAL A 53 -6.00 9.37 -18.29
CA VAL A 53 -6.24 7.97 -17.90
C VAL A 53 -7.71 7.78 -17.49
N SER A 54 -8.28 8.72 -16.75
CA SER A 54 -9.72 8.68 -16.38
C SER A 54 -10.62 8.69 -17.62
N GLY A 55 -10.35 9.58 -18.57
CA GLY A 55 -11.11 9.68 -19.82
C GLY A 55 -11.02 8.39 -20.65
N MET A 56 -9.81 7.88 -20.85
CA MET A 56 -9.57 6.66 -21.62
C MET A 56 -10.26 5.43 -20.99
N THR A 57 -10.13 5.26 -19.68
CA THR A 57 -10.74 4.12 -18.97
C THR A 57 -12.25 4.25 -18.84
N TRP A 58 -12.78 5.48 -18.70
CA TRP A 58 -14.22 5.74 -18.76
C TRP A 58 -14.82 5.39 -20.12
N VAL A 59 -14.23 5.88 -21.22
CA VAL A 59 -14.65 5.56 -22.61
C VAL A 59 -14.64 4.05 -22.82
N THR A 60 -13.55 3.39 -22.40
CA THR A 60 -13.43 1.94 -22.51
C THR A 60 -14.55 1.23 -21.74
N GLY A 61 -14.84 1.63 -20.51
CA GLY A 61 -15.93 1.09 -19.70
C GLY A 61 -17.28 1.30 -20.38
N PHE A 62 -17.52 2.48 -20.94
CA PHE A 62 -18.76 2.80 -21.66
C PHE A 62 -18.95 1.93 -22.90
N ILE A 63 -17.90 1.73 -23.71
CA ILE A 63 -17.94 0.84 -24.87
C ILE A 63 -18.20 -0.62 -24.43
N LEU A 64 -17.48 -1.12 -23.43
CA LEU A 64 -17.68 -2.47 -22.90
C LEU A 64 -19.11 -2.68 -22.38
N GLY A 65 -19.70 -1.65 -21.74
CA GLY A 65 -21.07 -1.67 -21.28
C GLY A 65 -22.08 -1.81 -22.41
N ARG A 66 -21.87 -1.14 -23.54
CA ARG A 66 -22.69 -1.31 -24.75
C ARG A 66 -22.64 -2.76 -25.26
N TYR A 67 -21.44 -3.36 -25.32
CA TYR A 67 -21.31 -4.77 -25.70
C TYR A 67 -21.96 -5.74 -24.70
N ASN A 68 -21.95 -5.42 -23.41
CA ASN A 68 -22.63 -6.23 -22.38
C ASN A 68 -24.16 -6.21 -22.53
N ALA A 69 -24.72 -5.14 -23.07
CA ALA A 69 -26.16 -5.02 -23.30
C ALA A 69 -26.67 -5.80 -24.54
N ILE A 70 -25.78 -6.23 -25.44
CA ILE A 70 -26.15 -6.98 -26.64
C ILE A 70 -26.53 -8.41 -26.24
N LYS A 71 -27.75 -8.82 -26.53
CA LYS A 71 -28.21 -10.20 -26.43
C LYS A 71 -27.75 -10.96 -27.69
N PRO A 72 -26.82 -11.93 -27.61
CA PRO A 72 -26.36 -12.66 -28.78
C PRO A 72 -27.48 -13.58 -29.32
N ALA A 73 -27.68 -13.60 -30.62
CA ALA A 73 -28.66 -14.44 -31.28
C ALA A 73 -28.24 -15.92 -31.30
N ASP A 74 -26.92 -16.15 -31.44
CA ASP A 74 -26.31 -17.48 -31.51
C ASP A 74 -24.95 -17.57 -30.81
N LYS A 75 -24.37 -18.79 -30.78
CA LYS A 75 -23.04 -19.06 -30.19
C LYS A 75 -21.90 -18.34 -30.93
N ALA A 76 -21.99 -18.17 -32.26
CA ALA A 76 -20.99 -17.52 -33.06
C ALA A 76 -20.94 -16.01 -32.77
N GLN A 77 -22.09 -15.35 -32.71
CA GLN A 77 -22.20 -13.94 -32.32
C GLN A 77 -21.72 -13.72 -30.89
N LYS A 78 -22.05 -14.64 -29.95
CA LYS A 78 -21.55 -14.59 -28.57
C LYS A 78 -20.01 -14.64 -28.53
N ALA A 79 -19.40 -15.53 -29.30
CA ALA A 79 -17.95 -15.65 -29.40
C ALA A 79 -17.32 -14.37 -30.01
N GLN A 80 -17.92 -13.80 -31.04
CA GLN A 80 -17.47 -12.56 -31.66
C GLN A 80 -17.53 -11.37 -30.69
N ILE A 81 -18.64 -11.23 -29.95
CA ILE A 81 -18.80 -10.17 -28.95
C ILE A 81 -17.71 -10.33 -27.87
N GLN A 82 -17.51 -11.53 -27.36
CA GLN A 82 -16.47 -11.78 -26.34
C GLN A 82 -15.06 -11.49 -26.87
N HIS A 83 -14.77 -11.81 -28.13
CA HIS A 83 -13.48 -11.49 -28.75
C HIS A 83 -13.26 -9.99 -28.82
N LYS A 84 -14.24 -9.21 -29.33
CA LYS A 84 -14.17 -7.74 -29.38
C LYS A 84 -14.03 -7.12 -28.00
N LYS A 85 -14.81 -7.54 -27.01
CA LYS A 85 -14.68 -7.08 -25.62
C LYS A 85 -13.28 -7.33 -25.07
N LYS A 86 -12.72 -8.51 -25.32
CA LYS A 86 -11.37 -8.87 -24.91
C LYS A 86 -10.31 -7.97 -25.56
N GLN A 87 -10.43 -7.71 -26.87
CA GLN A 87 -9.52 -6.81 -27.58
C GLN A 87 -9.55 -5.40 -26.99
N ILE A 88 -10.74 -4.82 -26.78
CA ILE A 88 -10.94 -3.49 -26.18
C ILE A 88 -10.30 -3.41 -24.79
N ALA A 89 -10.56 -4.39 -23.93
CA ALA A 89 -9.98 -4.42 -22.58
C ALA A 89 -8.44 -4.56 -22.61
N ILE A 90 -7.89 -5.39 -23.49
CA ILE A 90 -6.44 -5.56 -23.66
C ILE A 90 -5.81 -4.27 -24.18
N THR A 91 -6.39 -3.61 -25.20
CA THR A 91 -5.88 -2.34 -25.71
C THR A 91 -5.80 -1.29 -24.61
N CYS A 92 -6.87 -1.13 -23.82
CA CYS A 92 -6.86 -0.23 -22.68
C CYS A 92 -5.78 -0.60 -21.65
N ALA A 93 -5.61 -1.89 -21.34
CA ALA A 93 -4.57 -2.35 -20.42
C ALA A 93 -3.17 -2.05 -20.96
N VAL A 94 -2.92 -2.29 -22.26
CA VAL A 94 -1.63 -1.98 -22.89
C VAL A 94 -1.35 -0.47 -22.85
N CYS A 95 -2.35 0.37 -23.10
CA CYS A 95 -2.18 1.83 -23.01
C CYS A 95 -1.89 2.26 -21.56
N CYS A 96 -2.66 1.79 -20.57
CA CYS A 96 -2.48 2.17 -19.17
C CYS A 96 -1.15 1.68 -18.59
N PHE A 97 -0.84 0.39 -18.77
CA PHE A 97 0.42 -0.18 -18.27
C PHE A 97 1.62 0.24 -19.10
N GLY A 98 1.43 0.51 -20.41
CA GLY A 98 2.44 1.11 -21.27
C GLY A 98 2.82 2.52 -20.81
N LEU A 99 1.83 3.34 -20.43
CA LEU A 99 2.07 4.65 -19.82
C LEU A 99 2.83 4.54 -18.49
N LEU A 100 2.42 3.61 -17.63
CA LEU A 100 3.12 3.33 -16.37
C LEU A 100 4.58 2.91 -16.62
N TYR A 101 4.80 2.02 -17.60
CA TYR A 101 6.13 1.58 -17.99
C TYR A 101 6.97 2.75 -18.52
N ALA A 102 6.43 3.55 -19.43
CA ALA A 102 7.11 4.70 -20.02
C ALA A 102 7.56 5.72 -18.95
N MET A 103 6.70 5.99 -17.97
CA MET A 103 7.00 6.99 -16.93
C MET A 103 7.90 6.46 -15.80
N LYS A 104 7.83 5.17 -15.48
CA LYS A 104 8.51 4.63 -14.28
C LYS A 104 9.70 3.73 -14.61
N TYR A 105 9.66 3.00 -15.72
CA TYR A 105 10.63 1.94 -16.02
C TYR A 105 11.47 2.18 -17.27
N TRP A 106 11.10 3.14 -18.13
CA TRP A 106 11.80 3.40 -19.39
C TRP A 106 13.29 3.65 -19.20
N ASN A 107 13.65 4.64 -18.40
CA ASN A 107 15.05 5.00 -18.15
C ASN A 107 15.84 3.86 -17.50
N PHE A 108 15.23 3.12 -16.56
CA PHE A 108 15.84 1.93 -15.97
C PHE A 108 16.10 0.84 -17.03
N THR A 109 15.17 0.63 -17.96
CA THR A 109 15.37 -0.34 -19.05
C THR A 109 16.53 0.08 -19.98
N LEU A 110 16.67 1.38 -20.25
CA LEU A 110 17.80 1.89 -21.03
C LEU A 110 19.15 1.64 -20.34
N GLU A 111 19.19 1.72 -19.02
CA GLU A 111 20.41 1.43 -18.23
C GLU A 111 20.83 -0.06 -18.29
N LEU A 112 19.91 -0.95 -18.67
CA LEU A 112 20.19 -2.38 -18.83
C LEU A 112 20.72 -2.72 -20.24
N LEU A 113 20.58 -1.82 -21.21
CA LEU A 113 21.08 -2.03 -22.56
C LEU A 113 22.60 -1.79 -22.60
N PRO A 114 23.33 -2.48 -23.49
CA PRO A 114 24.73 -2.16 -23.77
C PRO A 114 24.87 -0.66 -24.10
N SER A 115 25.94 -0.01 -23.65
CA SER A 115 26.17 1.42 -23.83
C SER A 115 26.07 1.88 -25.27
N ALA A 116 26.52 1.03 -26.22
CA ALA A 116 26.43 1.27 -27.65
C ALA A 116 24.98 1.44 -28.18
N LEU A 117 23.98 0.79 -27.52
CA LEU A 117 22.57 0.91 -27.91
C LEU A 117 21.83 1.93 -27.03
N GLY A 118 22.12 1.94 -25.73
CA GLY A 118 21.42 2.80 -24.76
C GLY A 118 21.71 4.29 -24.93
N SER A 119 22.91 4.67 -25.45
CA SER A 119 23.29 6.07 -25.68
C SER A 119 22.55 6.74 -26.85
N HIS A 120 22.02 5.97 -27.80
CA HIS A 120 21.28 6.48 -28.95
C HIS A 120 19.77 6.65 -28.70
N ILE A 121 19.26 6.12 -27.59
CA ILE A 121 17.82 6.18 -27.27
C ILE A 121 17.59 7.30 -26.28
N PRO A 122 16.65 8.24 -26.54
CA PRO A 122 16.42 9.37 -25.65
C PRO A 122 15.87 8.92 -24.31
N ARG A 123 16.41 9.48 -23.22
CA ARG A 123 15.82 9.39 -21.87
C ARG A 123 14.58 10.25 -21.79
N TRP A 124 13.61 9.80 -21.02
CA TRP A 124 12.37 10.51 -20.84
C TRP A 124 12.28 11.06 -19.42
N ASP A 125 12.16 12.40 -19.30
CA ASP A 125 11.97 13.11 -18.05
C ASP A 125 10.51 13.55 -17.91
N PHE A 126 9.63 12.58 -17.70
CA PHE A 126 8.25 12.89 -17.42
C PHE A 126 8.07 13.31 -15.97
N VAL A 127 7.21 14.32 -15.75
CA VAL A 127 6.66 14.60 -14.41
C VAL A 127 5.74 13.45 -14.04
N VAL A 128 6.24 12.54 -13.21
CA VAL A 128 5.46 11.39 -12.75
C VAL A 128 4.31 11.87 -11.85
N PRO A 129 3.05 11.62 -12.21
CA PRO A 129 1.92 12.02 -11.37
C PRO A 129 1.95 11.31 -10.01
N LEU A 130 1.60 12.05 -8.97
CA LEU A 130 1.41 11.48 -7.65
C LEU A 130 0.37 10.36 -7.70
N GLY A 131 0.71 9.19 -7.14
CA GLY A 131 -0.20 8.05 -7.12
C GLY A 131 -0.42 7.35 -8.46
N LEU A 132 0.48 7.55 -9.47
CA LEU A 132 0.35 6.97 -10.82
C LEU A 132 -0.06 5.48 -10.81
N SER A 133 0.68 4.66 -10.08
CA SER A 133 0.39 3.22 -9.99
C SER A 133 -0.98 2.94 -9.36
N PHE A 134 -1.36 3.72 -8.34
CA PHE A 134 -2.63 3.55 -7.61
C PHE A 134 -3.84 3.87 -8.49
N PHE A 135 -3.85 5.03 -9.15
CA PHE A 135 -5.00 5.38 -9.98
C PHE A 135 -5.08 4.52 -11.25
N ILE A 136 -3.96 4.03 -11.80
CA ILE A 136 -3.98 3.05 -12.89
C ILE A 136 -4.59 1.73 -12.42
N PHE A 137 -4.17 1.20 -11.25
CA PHE A 137 -4.77 -0.03 -10.71
C PHE A 137 -6.26 0.13 -10.42
N GLN A 138 -6.67 1.27 -9.88
CA GLN A 138 -8.06 1.59 -9.60
C GLN A 138 -8.89 1.66 -10.89
N SER A 139 -8.41 2.39 -11.90
CA SER A 139 -9.06 2.52 -13.21
C SER A 139 -9.13 1.18 -13.94
N MET A 140 -8.04 0.40 -13.91
CA MET A 140 -8.01 -0.92 -14.54
C MET A 140 -8.92 -1.92 -13.84
N SER A 141 -9.08 -1.85 -12.51
CA SER A 141 -10.06 -2.68 -11.82
C SER A 141 -11.50 -2.40 -12.31
N TYR A 142 -11.85 -1.12 -12.52
CA TYR A 142 -13.12 -0.74 -13.11
C TYR A 142 -13.31 -1.32 -14.52
N VAL A 143 -12.33 -1.14 -15.42
CA VAL A 143 -12.41 -1.66 -16.79
C VAL A 143 -12.58 -3.19 -16.81
N ILE A 144 -11.81 -3.92 -15.99
CA ILE A 144 -11.88 -5.37 -15.91
C ILE A 144 -13.22 -5.84 -15.32
N ASP A 145 -13.74 -5.16 -14.30
CA ASP A 145 -15.01 -5.52 -13.67
C ASP A 145 -16.20 -5.24 -14.60
N VAL A 146 -16.18 -4.13 -15.36
CA VAL A 146 -17.18 -3.89 -16.42
C VAL A 146 -17.05 -4.92 -17.55
N TYR A 147 -15.82 -5.28 -17.98
CA TYR A 147 -15.60 -6.35 -18.95
C TYR A 147 -16.21 -7.68 -18.50
N ARG A 148 -16.07 -8.02 -17.21
CA ARG A 148 -16.68 -9.22 -16.61
C ARG A 148 -18.18 -9.14 -16.44
N GLY A 149 -18.79 -7.95 -16.60
CA GLY A 149 -20.21 -7.70 -16.38
C GLY A 149 -20.62 -7.65 -14.90
N LYS A 150 -19.67 -7.34 -14.00
CA LYS A 150 -19.93 -7.26 -12.57
C LYS A 150 -20.93 -6.14 -12.22
N TYR A 151 -20.83 -5.01 -12.94
CA TYR A 151 -21.72 -3.87 -12.82
C TYR A 151 -21.80 -3.08 -14.14
N ALA A 152 -22.81 -2.23 -14.26
CA ALA A 152 -22.99 -1.32 -15.40
C ALA A 152 -21.92 -0.21 -15.36
N PRO A 153 -21.48 0.30 -16.54
CA PRO A 153 -20.53 1.39 -16.59
C PRO A 153 -21.13 2.69 -16.05
N GLU A 154 -20.28 3.52 -15.43
CA GLU A 154 -20.67 4.88 -15.06
C GLU A 154 -20.93 5.72 -16.31
N ARG A 155 -22.08 6.41 -16.34
CA ARG A 155 -22.48 7.23 -17.49
C ARG A 155 -21.92 8.64 -17.43
N ASN A 156 -21.70 9.17 -16.22
CA ASN A 156 -21.21 10.52 -16.01
C ASN A 156 -19.67 10.52 -15.89
N PRO A 157 -18.94 11.11 -16.87
CA PRO A 157 -17.47 11.15 -16.85
C PRO A 157 -16.91 11.89 -15.64
N LEU A 158 -17.61 12.91 -15.12
CA LEU A 158 -17.14 13.67 -13.95
C LEU A 158 -17.26 12.87 -12.66
N ARG A 159 -18.33 12.07 -12.49
CA ARG A 159 -18.46 11.15 -11.36
C ARG A 159 -17.41 10.05 -11.40
N TYR A 160 -17.15 9.52 -12.59
CA TYR A 160 -16.03 8.59 -12.76
C TYR A 160 -14.68 9.24 -12.49
N GLY A 161 -14.46 10.47 -12.99
CA GLY A 161 -13.27 11.26 -12.70
C GLY A 161 -13.06 11.49 -11.21
N LEU A 162 -14.14 11.80 -10.47
CA LEU A 162 -14.11 11.91 -9.01
C LEU A 162 -13.66 10.60 -8.35
N PHE A 163 -14.21 9.46 -8.77
CA PHE A 163 -13.80 8.15 -8.25
C PHE A 163 -12.30 7.91 -8.42
N VAL A 164 -11.74 8.24 -9.59
CA VAL A 164 -10.30 8.06 -9.87
C VAL A 164 -9.44 9.07 -9.12
N SER A 165 -9.90 10.34 -8.99
CA SER A 165 -9.09 11.46 -8.47
C SER A 165 -9.39 11.85 -7.03
N PHE A 166 -10.21 11.14 -6.29
CA PHE A 166 -10.64 11.48 -4.93
C PHE A 166 -9.45 11.80 -4.02
N PHE A 167 -9.32 13.09 -3.64
CA PHE A 167 -8.07 13.65 -3.09
C PHE A 167 -7.54 12.95 -1.82
N PRO A 168 -8.37 12.45 -0.89
CA PRO A 168 -7.81 11.79 0.28
C PRO A 168 -7.02 10.53 -0.06
N GLN A 169 -7.40 9.77 -1.09
CA GLN A 169 -6.76 8.49 -1.43
C GLN A 169 -5.52 8.60 -2.31
N MET A 170 -5.26 9.76 -2.93
CA MET A 170 -4.31 9.86 -4.04
C MET A 170 -2.84 9.77 -3.67
N VAL A 171 -2.46 10.07 -2.43
CA VAL A 171 -1.04 9.99 -1.99
C VAL A 171 -0.69 8.58 -1.55
N GLN A 172 -1.50 8.00 -0.66
CA GLN A 172 -1.27 6.70 -0.01
C GLN A 172 -2.56 5.94 0.29
N GLY A 173 -3.69 6.37 -0.29
CA GLY A 173 -4.99 5.78 0.02
C GLY A 173 -5.09 4.31 -0.36
N PRO A 174 -6.12 3.62 0.15
CA PRO A 174 -6.41 2.25 -0.28
C PRO A 174 -6.77 2.21 -1.76
N ILE A 175 -6.41 1.13 -2.46
CA ILE A 175 -6.83 0.90 -3.86
C ILE A 175 -8.31 0.52 -3.85
N SER A 176 -9.17 1.54 -3.94
CA SER A 176 -10.61 1.37 -3.80
C SER A 176 -11.24 0.72 -5.02
N ARG A 177 -12.30 -0.06 -4.79
CA ARG A 177 -13.13 -0.63 -5.87
C ARG A 177 -14.25 0.34 -6.24
N PHE A 178 -14.60 0.35 -7.55
CA PHE A 178 -15.65 1.25 -8.04
C PHE A 178 -16.99 1.01 -7.35
N ASP A 179 -17.41 -0.24 -7.23
CA ASP A 179 -18.67 -0.65 -6.59
C ASP A 179 -18.74 -0.32 -5.09
N GLN A 180 -17.60 -0.14 -4.42
CA GLN A 180 -17.54 0.21 -2.99
C GLN A 180 -17.46 1.71 -2.73
N LEU A 181 -16.66 2.44 -3.52
CA LEU A 181 -16.38 3.86 -3.28
C LEU A 181 -17.31 4.79 -4.06
N ALA A 182 -17.55 4.55 -5.36
CA ALA A 182 -18.30 5.49 -6.21
C ALA A 182 -19.73 5.77 -5.72
N PRO A 183 -20.51 4.79 -5.23
CA PRO A 183 -21.83 5.06 -4.65
C PRO A 183 -21.75 6.00 -3.44
N GLN A 184 -20.71 5.88 -2.60
CA GLN A 184 -20.55 6.73 -1.43
C GLN A 184 -20.17 8.17 -1.78
N LEU A 185 -19.35 8.36 -2.84
CA LEU A 185 -18.93 9.68 -3.32
C LEU A 185 -20.10 10.51 -3.87
N THR A 186 -21.15 9.87 -4.36
CA THR A 186 -22.32 10.51 -4.98
C THR A 186 -23.57 10.48 -4.13
N ALA A 187 -23.51 9.82 -2.97
CA ALA A 187 -24.62 9.78 -2.03
C ALA A 187 -24.86 11.15 -1.38
N GLU A 188 -26.12 11.51 -1.25
CA GLU A 188 -26.53 12.71 -0.53
C GLU A 188 -26.34 12.50 0.98
N ARG A 189 -25.58 13.38 1.64
CA ARG A 189 -25.25 13.27 3.06
C ARG A 189 -25.80 14.44 3.87
N LYS A 190 -26.21 14.16 5.08
CA LYS A 190 -26.44 15.17 6.11
C LYS A 190 -25.21 15.26 6.99
N LEU A 191 -24.97 16.41 7.59
CA LEU A 191 -23.94 16.56 8.61
C LEU A 191 -24.25 15.57 9.74
N CYS A 192 -23.32 14.68 10.01
CA CYS A 192 -23.35 13.72 11.10
C CYS A 192 -22.18 14.02 12.06
N TRP A 193 -22.49 14.30 13.30
CA TRP A 193 -21.48 14.66 14.28
C TRP A 193 -20.53 13.50 14.57
N ASP A 194 -21.07 12.28 14.62
CA ASP A 194 -20.27 11.06 14.83
C ASP A 194 -19.25 10.84 13.71
N ASP A 195 -19.65 11.07 12.44
CA ASP A 195 -18.75 10.96 11.29
C ASP A 195 -17.61 11.97 11.35
N LEU A 196 -17.89 13.22 11.76
CA LEU A 196 -16.86 14.23 11.97
C LEU A 196 -15.90 13.85 13.09
N GLN A 197 -16.44 13.43 14.22
CA GLN A 197 -15.66 13.07 15.40
C GLN A 197 -14.77 11.85 15.12
N ILE A 198 -15.33 10.78 14.57
CA ILE A 198 -14.60 9.58 14.14
C ILE A 198 -13.51 9.94 13.13
N GLY A 199 -13.85 10.81 12.17
CA GLY A 199 -12.91 11.28 11.16
C GLY A 199 -11.73 12.04 11.74
N ILE A 200 -11.99 12.97 12.68
CA ILE A 200 -10.94 13.73 13.37
C ILE A 200 -10.07 12.81 14.22
N GLN A 201 -10.67 11.92 15.03
CA GLN A 201 -9.93 10.95 15.84
C GLN A 201 -8.96 10.12 14.99
N LEU A 202 -9.45 9.58 13.87
CA LEU A 202 -8.67 8.75 12.98
C LEU A 202 -7.55 9.54 12.28
N ALA A 203 -7.83 10.77 11.87
CA ALA A 203 -6.82 11.65 11.29
C ALA A 203 -5.72 12.00 12.31
N LEU A 204 -6.08 12.36 13.56
CA LEU A 204 -5.12 12.63 14.63
C LEU A 204 -4.27 11.40 14.96
N TRP A 205 -4.87 10.21 14.99
CA TRP A 205 -4.15 8.94 15.16
C TRP A 205 -3.14 8.70 14.03
N GLY A 206 -3.54 8.99 12.78
CA GLY A 206 -2.66 8.92 11.63
C GLY A 206 -1.50 9.93 11.71
N TYR A 207 -1.78 11.17 12.10
CA TYR A 207 -0.74 12.20 12.32
C TYR A 207 0.20 11.80 13.46
N PHE A 208 -0.31 11.25 14.56
CA PHE A 208 0.54 10.74 15.65
C PHE A 208 1.56 9.72 15.13
N LYS A 209 1.12 8.72 14.40
CA LYS A 209 2.03 7.73 13.79
C LYS A 209 3.02 8.38 12.83
N LYS A 210 2.58 9.32 11.98
CA LYS A 210 3.42 9.95 10.96
C LYS A 210 4.43 10.92 11.57
N ILE A 211 3.97 11.99 12.24
CA ILE A 211 4.85 13.12 12.61
C ILE A 211 5.54 12.96 13.97
N VAL A 212 5.00 12.12 14.87
CA VAL A 212 5.66 11.87 16.17
C VAL A 212 6.63 10.69 16.08
N ILE A 213 6.25 9.61 15.39
CA ILE A 213 7.03 8.37 15.37
C ILE A 213 7.83 8.22 14.08
N ALA A 214 7.14 8.16 12.92
CA ALA A 214 7.78 7.78 11.66
C ALA A 214 8.82 8.79 11.20
N ASP A 215 8.51 10.08 11.23
CA ASP A 215 9.42 11.14 10.79
C ASP A 215 10.64 11.25 11.71
N ARG A 216 10.46 11.00 13.01
CA ARG A 216 11.57 10.94 13.97
C ARG A 216 12.47 9.72 13.73
N ALA A 217 11.88 8.55 13.50
CA ALA A 217 12.64 7.34 13.16
C ALA A 217 13.41 7.50 11.83
N ALA A 218 12.87 8.25 10.87
CA ALA A 218 13.51 8.51 9.57
C ALA A 218 14.89 9.17 9.70
N VAL A 219 15.10 10.00 10.71
CA VAL A 219 16.40 10.68 10.96
C VAL A 219 17.52 9.64 11.11
N LEU A 220 17.33 8.67 12.01
CA LEU A 220 18.32 7.61 12.22
C LEU A 220 18.45 6.72 10.98
N VAL A 221 17.35 6.34 10.36
CA VAL A 221 17.36 5.48 9.16
C VAL A 221 18.18 6.10 8.04
N ASN A 222 18.01 7.40 7.78
CA ASN A 222 18.70 8.10 6.71
C ASN A 222 20.22 8.24 7.00
N ASN A 223 20.61 8.33 8.26
CA ASN A 223 22.01 8.45 8.67
C ASN A 223 22.74 7.09 8.73
N VAL A 224 21.99 5.98 8.81
CA VAL A 224 22.59 4.63 8.89
C VAL A 224 22.56 3.92 7.55
N ILE A 225 21.41 3.91 6.86
CA ILE A 225 21.23 3.09 5.65
C ILE A 225 21.57 3.89 4.40
N MET A 226 22.83 3.90 4.06
CA MET A 226 23.42 4.59 2.91
C MET A 226 24.34 3.66 2.09
N GLU A 227 24.79 4.09 0.91
CA GLU A 227 25.55 3.25 -0.02
C GLU A 227 26.90 2.81 0.57
N ASN A 228 27.60 3.75 1.20
CA ASN A 228 28.90 3.50 1.86
C ASN A 228 28.74 3.62 3.37
N CYS A 229 27.91 2.74 3.96
CA CYS A 229 27.67 2.71 5.40
C CYS A 229 28.96 2.41 6.16
N PRO A 230 29.45 3.32 7.03
CA PRO A 230 30.70 3.12 7.77
C PRO A 230 30.54 2.32 9.06
N TYR A 231 29.30 1.95 9.42
CA TYR A 231 28.97 1.42 10.74
C TYR A 231 29.02 -0.10 10.80
N GLY A 232 29.26 -0.63 11.99
CA GLY A 232 29.18 -2.05 12.31
C GLY A 232 27.75 -2.60 12.26
N GLY A 233 27.65 -3.92 12.21
CA GLY A 233 26.41 -4.64 11.98
C GLY A 233 25.32 -4.38 13.03
N ALA A 234 25.66 -4.12 14.29
CA ALA A 234 24.67 -3.80 15.33
C ALA A 234 23.97 -2.46 15.06
N VAL A 235 24.71 -1.44 14.59
CA VAL A 235 24.15 -0.13 14.21
C VAL A 235 23.31 -0.26 12.96
N ILE A 236 23.74 -1.04 11.97
CA ILE A 236 22.96 -1.34 10.76
C ILE A 236 21.63 -2.03 11.12
N ALA A 237 21.67 -3.04 12.00
CA ALA A 237 20.46 -3.74 12.46
C ALA A 237 19.50 -2.79 13.18
N LEU A 238 20.02 -1.87 14.02
CA LEU A 238 19.22 -0.81 14.62
C LEU A 238 18.57 0.07 13.54
N GLY A 239 19.32 0.49 12.52
CA GLY A 239 18.81 1.27 11.39
C GLY A 239 17.66 0.58 10.66
N ILE A 240 17.78 -0.74 10.42
CA ILE A 240 16.70 -1.54 9.81
C ILE A 240 15.50 -1.71 10.74
N LEU A 241 15.72 -1.86 12.05
CA LEU A 241 14.63 -1.90 13.04
C LEU A 241 13.84 -0.57 13.03
N PHE A 242 14.55 0.56 13.04
CA PHE A 242 13.94 1.88 12.92
C PHE A 242 13.22 2.07 11.57
N TYR A 243 13.76 1.49 10.50
CA TYR A 243 13.04 1.47 9.21
C TYR A 243 11.76 0.64 9.25
N CYS A 244 11.71 -0.48 9.97
CA CYS A 244 10.46 -1.22 10.19
C CYS A 244 9.42 -0.34 10.88
N ILE A 245 9.83 0.41 11.93
CA ILE A 245 8.97 1.35 12.66
C ILE A 245 8.52 2.50 11.75
N GLN A 246 9.48 3.14 11.08
CA GLN A 246 9.21 4.23 10.13
C GLN A 246 8.21 3.80 9.07
N LEU A 247 8.48 2.71 8.36
CA LEU A 247 7.65 2.23 7.26
C LEU A 247 6.22 1.90 7.72
N TYR A 248 6.08 1.27 8.88
CA TYR A 248 4.77 0.94 9.42
C TYR A 248 3.99 2.18 9.83
N CYS A 249 4.58 3.05 10.63
CA CYS A 249 3.92 4.25 11.13
C CYS A 249 3.66 5.28 10.02
N ASP A 250 4.58 5.43 9.05
CA ASP A 250 4.41 6.30 7.91
C ASP A 250 3.24 5.86 7.02
N PHE A 251 3.23 4.59 6.63
CA PHE A 251 2.24 4.11 5.69
C PHE A 251 0.87 3.89 6.34
N SER A 252 0.80 3.25 7.51
CA SER A 252 -0.48 3.10 8.22
C SER A 252 -1.02 4.45 8.70
N GLY A 253 -0.14 5.38 9.12
CA GLY A 253 -0.53 6.74 9.49
C GLY A 253 -1.14 7.51 8.33
N GLY A 254 -0.52 7.46 7.14
CA GLY A 254 -1.08 8.09 5.94
C GLY A 254 -2.43 7.51 5.52
N ILE A 255 -2.63 6.19 5.68
CA ILE A 255 -3.92 5.54 5.46
C ILE A 255 -4.97 6.02 6.45
N ASP A 256 -4.61 6.16 7.74
CA ASP A 256 -5.56 6.62 8.75
C ASP A 256 -5.93 8.09 8.56
N ILE A 257 -4.98 8.95 8.16
CA ILE A 257 -5.29 10.34 7.75
C ILE A 257 -6.29 10.32 6.58
N THR A 258 -6.02 9.53 5.54
CA THR A 258 -6.89 9.39 4.37
C THR A 258 -8.29 8.96 4.75
N ARG A 259 -8.42 7.91 5.56
CA ARG A 259 -9.69 7.37 6.04
C ARG A 259 -10.41 8.37 6.94
N GLY A 260 -9.67 9.05 7.82
CA GLY A 260 -10.20 10.09 8.70
C GLY A 260 -10.80 11.25 7.91
N VAL A 261 -10.06 11.78 6.94
CA VAL A 261 -10.56 12.85 6.06
C VAL A 261 -11.78 12.41 5.26
N ALA A 262 -11.76 11.20 4.70
CA ALA A 262 -12.92 10.67 3.97
C ALA A 262 -14.14 10.51 4.89
N ARG A 263 -13.93 10.07 6.14
CA ARG A 263 -15.00 9.89 7.13
C ARG A 263 -15.67 11.21 7.51
N MET A 264 -14.96 12.33 7.51
CA MET A 264 -15.56 13.65 7.72
C MET A 264 -16.62 14.01 6.68
N PHE A 265 -16.59 13.40 5.49
CA PHE A 265 -17.62 13.51 4.45
C PHE A 265 -18.67 12.38 4.52
N GLY A 266 -18.65 11.55 5.54
CA GLY A 266 -19.49 10.36 5.68
C GLY A 266 -19.08 9.20 4.76
N ILE A 267 -17.83 9.19 4.24
CA ILE A 267 -17.32 8.17 3.33
C ILE A 267 -16.44 7.20 4.11
N ASP A 268 -16.82 5.92 4.11
CA ASP A 268 -16.04 4.86 4.75
C ASP A 268 -15.13 4.17 3.73
N MET A 269 -13.82 4.29 3.94
CA MET A 269 -12.81 3.69 3.06
C MET A 269 -12.29 2.37 3.60
N THR A 270 -11.97 1.46 2.70
CA THR A 270 -11.48 0.11 3.01
C THR A 270 -10.20 0.14 3.86
N LEU A 271 -10.12 -0.73 4.86
CA LEU A 271 -8.90 -0.97 5.65
C LEU A 271 -7.73 -1.43 4.78
N ASN A 272 -6.55 -0.90 5.06
CA ASN A 272 -5.32 -1.31 4.38
C ASN A 272 -4.29 -1.97 5.30
N PHE A 273 -4.46 -1.84 6.60
CA PHE A 273 -3.67 -2.47 7.66
C PHE A 273 -4.56 -3.10 8.72
N ARG A 274 -4.17 -4.26 9.22
CA ARG A 274 -4.85 -4.97 10.31
C ARG A 274 -3.83 -5.63 11.23
N ARG A 275 -3.16 -4.83 12.06
CA ARG A 275 -2.22 -5.32 13.10
C ARG A 275 -1.17 -6.30 12.57
N PRO A 276 -0.34 -5.92 11.58
CA PRO A 276 0.56 -6.83 10.89
C PRO A 276 1.66 -7.40 11.79
N LEU A 277 1.99 -6.74 12.89
CA LEU A 277 3.01 -7.19 13.84
C LEU A 277 2.59 -8.43 14.64
N PHE A 278 1.29 -8.75 14.70
CA PHE A 278 0.76 -9.97 15.34
C PHE A 278 0.71 -11.18 14.41
N SER A 279 1.27 -11.07 13.21
CA SER A 279 1.23 -12.15 12.22
C SER A 279 2.09 -13.34 12.61
N THR A 280 1.53 -14.53 12.46
CA THR A 280 2.21 -15.80 12.79
C THR A 280 2.84 -16.49 11.56
N SER A 281 2.65 -15.93 10.37
CA SER A 281 3.28 -16.40 9.12
C SER A 281 3.42 -15.27 8.12
N LEU A 282 4.28 -15.39 7.11
CA LEU A 282 4.37 -14.42 6.02
C LEU A 282 3.07 -14.28 5.24
N THR A 283 2.32 -15.37 5.05
CA THR A 283 1.01 -15.32 4.40
C THR A 283 0.01 -14.52 5.24
N ASP A 284 0.01 -14.70 6.57
CA ASP A 284 -0.82 -13.91 7.48
C ASP A 284 -0.37 -12.44 7.49
N TYR A 285 0.95 -12.18 7.49
CA TYR A 285 1.49 -10.84 7.39
C TYR A 285 0.96 -10.09 6.14
N TRP A 286 1.01 -10.69 4.95
CA TRP A 286 0.52 -10.07 3.71
C TRP A 286 -1.00 -9.97 3.62
N ARG A 287 -1.76 -10.71 4.43
CA ARG A 287 -3.21 -10.52 4.60
C ARG A 287 -3.55 -9.33 5.49
N ARG A 288 -2.59 -8.88 6.31
CA ARG A 288 -2.73 -7.77 7.26
C ARG A 288 -1.99 -6.50 6.83
N TRP A 289 -1.04 -6.60 5.92
CA TRP A 289 -0.22 -5.53 5.37
C TRP A 289 -0.65 -5.20 3.95
N HIS A 290 -0.94 -3.90 3.69
CA HIS A 290 -1.32 -3.41 2.36
C HIS A 290 -2.43 -4.25 1.71
N ILE A 291 -3.52 -4.43 2.46
CA ILE A 291 -4.62 -5.37 2.17
C ILE A 291 -5.21 -5.14 0.78
N THR A 292 -5.39 -3.86 0.38
CA THR A 292 -6.02 -3.52 -0.90
C THR A 292 -5.15 -3.87 -2.10
N LEU A 293 -3.82 -3.74 -1.99
CA LEU A 293 -2.89 -4.23 -3.02
C LEU A 293 -2.95 -5.75 -3.12
N GLY A 294 -2.90 -6.45 -1.98
CA GLY A 294 -3.02 -7.91 -1.94
C GLY A 294 -4.32 -8.40 -2.57
N ALA A 295 -5.45 -7.76 -2.27
CA ALA A 295 -6.75 -8.04 -2.87
C ALA A 295 -6.76 -7.76 -4.38
N TRP A 296 -6.16 -6.65 -4.82
CA TRP A 296 -6.04 -6.33 -6.24
C TRP A 296 -5.23 -7.38 -7.00
N MET A 297 -4.05 -7.75 -6.49
CA MET A 297 -3.19 -8.77 -7.10
C MET A 297 -3.86 -10.14 -7.14
N ARG A 298 -4.59 -10.51 -6.09
CA ARG A 298 -5.36 -11.76 -6.06
C ARG A 298 -6.45 -11.78 -7.15
N ASP A 299 -7.26 -10.70 -7.26
CA ASP A 299 -8.48 -10.70 -8.09
C ASP A 299 -8.17 -10.47 -9.58
N TYR A 300 -7.10 -9.71 -9.90
CA TYR A 300 -6.80 -9.31 -11.28
C TYR A 300 -5.52 -9.93 -11.85
N VAL A 301 -4.67 -10.54 -11.02
CA VAL A 301 -3.47 -11.24 -11.48
C VAL A 301 -3.54 -12.73 -11.13
N PHE A 302 -3.65 -13.06 -9.85
CA PHE A 302 -3.59 -14.46 -9.40
C PHE A 302 -4.70 -15.34 -9.99
N TYR A 303 -5.97 -14.96 -9.81
CA TYR A 303 -7.09 -15.78 -10.32
C TYR A 303 -7.09 -15.90 -11.85
N PRO A 304 -6.94 -14.82 -12.65
CA PRO A 304 -6.84 -14.95 -14.09
C PRO A 304 -5.70 -15.86 -14.54
N LEU A 305 -4.55 -15.80 -13.85
CA LEU A 305 -3.38 -16.64 -14.14
C LEU A 305 -3.64 -18.09 -13.75
N ALA A 306 -4.08 -18.34 -12.52
CA ALA A 306 -4.30 -19.68 -11.97
C ALA A 306 -5.37 -20.49 -12.75
N PHE A 307 -6.41 -19.79 -13.26
CA PHE A 307 -7.48 -20.41 -14.05
C PHE A 307 -7.22 -20.40 -15.57
N SER A 308 -6.07 -19.92 -16.01
CA SER A 308 -5.73 -19.89 -17.44
C SER A 308 -5.43 -21.30 -17.98
N LYS A 309 -5.62 -21.48 -19.29
CA LYS A 309 -5.31 -22.76 -19.98
C LYS A 309 -3.85 -23.22 -19.77
N PRO A 310 -2.82 -22.35 -19.81
CA PRO A 310 -1.43 -22.74 -19.54
C PRO A 310 -1.26 -23.32 -18.11
N PHE A 311 -1.84 -22.66 -17.09
CA PHE A 311 -1.74 -23.13 -15.70
C PHE A 311 -2.56 -24.41 -15.46
N GLY A 312 -3.68 -24.58 -16.17
CA GLY A 312 -4.41 -25.85 -16.21
C GLY A 312 -3.56 -27.00 -16.77
N LYS A 313 -2.79 -26.75 -17.84
CA LYS A 313 -1.83 -27.72 -18.40
C LYS A 313 -0.68 -28.00 -17.41
N LEU A 314 -0.10 -26.95 -16.81
CA LEU A 314 0.92 -27.09 -15.77
C LEU A 314 0.43 -27.93 -14.59
N GLY A 315 -0.80 -27.72 -14.12
CA GLY A 315 -1.39 -28.49 -13.05
C GLY A 315 -1.61 -29.98 -13.40
N LYS A 316 -2.00 -30.28 -14.65
CA LYS A 316 -2.10 -31.67 -15.14
C LYS A 316 -0.73 -32.33 -15.23
N TRP A 317 0.26 -31.62 -15.78
CA TRP A 317 1.64 -32.10 -15.86
C TRP A 317 2.23 -32.37 -14.48
N ALA A 318 2.06 -31.42 -13.53
CA ALA A 318 2.57 -31.56 -12.19
C ALA A 318 1.98 -32.78 -11.45
N ARG A 319 0.67 -33.01 -11.58
CA ARG A 319 0.04 -34.22 -10.99
C ARG A 319 0.56 -35.54 -11.57
N LYS A 320 1.00 -35.54 -12.84
CA LYS A 320 1.58 -36.74 -13.47
C LYS A 320 3.01 -37.00 -12.97
N HIS A 321 3.82 -35.96 -12.72
CA HIS A 321 5.25 -36.08 -12.42
C HIS A 321 5.55 -36.01 -10.91
N PHE A 322 4.74 -35.31 -10.12
CA PHE A 322 4.94 -35.16 -8.68
C PHE A 322 3.84 -35.88 -7.90
N LYS A 323 4.24 -36.78 -6.99
CA LYS A 323 3.30 -37.50 -6.11
C LYS A 323 2.83 -36.57 -4.95
N GLY A 324 1.63 -36.84 -4.45
CA GLY A 324 1.08 -36.23 -3.24
C GLY A 324 0.69 -34.73 -3.40
N MET A 325 0.96 -33.93 -2.38
CA MET A 325 0.57 -32.50 -2.31
C MET A 325 1.29 -31.67 -3.38
N MET A 326 2.55 -31.94 -3.64
CA MET A 326 3.36 -31.16 -4.58
C MET A 326 2.72 -31.13 -5.99
N GLY A 327 2.22 -32.25 -6.49
CA GLY A 327 1.51 -32.29 -7.77
C GLY A 327 0.19 -31.53 -7.76
N LYS A 328 -0.47 -31.43 -6.59
CA LYS A 328 -1.74 -30.70 -6.46
C LYS A 328 -1.56 -29.20 -6.42
N ILE A 329 -0.54 -28.70 -5.73
CA ILE A 329 -0.38 -27.24 -5.47
C ILE A 329 0.68 -26.56 -6.37
N CYS A 330 1.42 -27.29 -7.19
CA CYS A 330 2.49 -26.75 -8.03
C CYS A 330 2.02 -25.54 -8.87
N ALA A 331 0.93 -25.68 -9.61
CA ALA A 331 0.41 -24.58 -10.44
C ALA A 331 0.00 -23.35 -9.60
N THR A 332 -0.66 -23.57 -8.46
CA THR A 332 -1.05 -22.50 -7.54
C THR A 332 0.17 -21.82 -6.93
N SER A 333 1.16 -22.59 -6.51
CA SER A 333 2.42 -22.07 -5.95
C SER A 333 3.20 -21.25 -6.99
N THR A 334 3.25 -21.70 -8.24
CA THR A 334 3.86 -20.96 -9.35
C THR A 334 3.13 -19.64 -9.60
N ALA A 335 1.78 -19.65 -9.60
CA ALA A 335 1.00 -18.42 -9.73
C ALA A 335 1.26 -17.44 -8.57
N THR A 336 1.35 -17.96 -7.35
CA THR A 336 1.69 -17.16 -6.16
C THR A 336 3.09 -16.56 -6.29
N PHE A 337 4.08 -17.32 -6.70
CA PHE A 337 5.44 -16.84 -6.94
C PHE A 337 5.48 -15.71 -7.96
N ILE A 338 4.78 -15.85 -9.08
CA ILE A 338 4.68 -14.79 -10.12
C ILE A 338 4.04 -13.53 -9.56
N VAL A 339 2.99 -13.64 -8.73
CA VAL A 339 2.35 -12.48 -8.09
C VAL A 339 3.34 -11.71 -7.23
N TYR A 340 4.14 -12.39 -6.39
CA TYR A 340 5.14 -11.70 -5.57
C TYR A 340 6.28 -11.09 -6.40
N LEU A 341 6.66 -11.71 -7.52
CA LEU A 341 7.61 -11.12 -8.46
C LEU A 341 7.05 -9.84 -9.08
N ILE A 342 5.77 -9.85 -9.50
CA ILE A 342 5.08 -8.67 -10.02
C ILE A 342 4.98 -7.57 -8.95
N ILE A 343 4.69 -7.92 -7.68
CA ILE A 343 4.69 -6.96 -6.56
C ILE A 343 6.08 -6.34 -6.39
N GLY A 344 7.14 -7.15 -6.48
CA GLY A 344 8.52 -6.65 -6.42
C GLY A 344 8.81 -5.66 -7.55
N ILE A 345 8.51 -6.00 -8.80
CA ILE A 345 8.66 -5.10 -9.95
C ILE A 345 7.84 -3.82 -9.75
N TRP A 346 6.61 -3.92 -9.28
CA TRP A 346 5.72 -2.78 -9.06
C TRP A 346 6.29 -1.76 -8.04
N HIS A 347 7.02 -2.21 -7.04
CA HIS A 347 7.64 -1.33 -6.05
C HIS A 347 8.62 -0.33 -6.65
N GLY A 348 9.32 -0.65 -7.75
CA GLY A 348 10.18 0.34 -8.39
C GLY A 348 11.17 -0.24 -9.40
N ALA A 349 11.74 0.68 -10.18
CA ALA A 349 12.72 0.40 -11.22
C ALA A 349 14.11 0.18 -10.62
N ASN A 350 14.29 -0.90 -9.86
CA ASN A 350 15.57 -1.27 -9.26
C ASN A 350 15.59 -2.78 -8.95
N PHE A 351 16.73 -3.44 -9.18
CA PHE A 351 16.91 -4.88 -8.92
C PHE A 351 16.66 -5.30 -7.47
N ARG A 352 16.88 -4.40 -6.49
CA ARG A 352 16.59 -4.69 -5.07
C ARG A 352 15.11 -5.02 -4.84
N TYR A 353 14.20 -4.39 -5.58
CA TYR A 353 12.77 -4.68 -5.48
C TYR A 353 12.39 -6.00 -6.13
N ILE A 354 13.06 -6.37 -7.23
CA ILE A 354 12.92 -7.70 -7.84
C ILE A 354 13.38 -8.76 -6.82
N ALA A 355 14.53 -8.54 -6.17
CA ALA A 355 15.03 -9.41 -5.11
C ALA A 355 14.08 -9.48 -3.90
N PHE A 356 13.44 -8.37 -3.52
CA PHE A 356 12.37 -8.37 -2.51
C PHE A 356 11.18 -9.24 -2.90
N GLY A 357 10.74 -9.13 -4.16
CA GLY A 357 9.68 -9.99 -4.70
C GLY A 357 10.07 -11.47 -4.68
N LEU A 358 11.30 -11.79 -5.10
CA LEU A 358 11.85 -13.15 -5.05
C LEU A 358 11.93 -13.68 -3.62
N TRP A 359 12.43 -12.88 -2.66
CA TRP A 359 12.48 -13.24 -1.23
C TRP A 359 11.12 -13.69 -0.72
N ASN A 360 10.10 -12.87 -0.89
CA ASN A 360 8.75 -13.19 -0.44
C ASN A 360 8.13 -14.35 -1.23
N GLY A 361 8.29 -14.36 -2.54
CA GLY A 361 7.77 -15.42 -3.42
C GLY A 361 8.34 -16.80 -3.09
N ILE A 362 9.66 -16.88 -2.87
CA ILE A 362 10.34 -18.14 -2.49
C ILE A 362 9.85 -18.61 -1.13
N LEU A 363 9.86 -17.75 -0.11
CA LEU A 363 9.47 -18.13 1.26
C LEU A 363 8.03 -18.59 1.36
N ILE A 364 7.10 -17.88 0.72
CA ILE A 364 5.68 -18.23 0.74
C ILE A 364 5.42 -19.51 -0.04
N THR A 365 6.04 -19.65 -1.22
CA THR A 365 5.91 -20.86 -2.04
C THR A 365 6.52 -22.07 -1.33
N ALA A 366 7.71 -21.92 -0.74
CA ALA A 366 8.33 -22.97 0.06
C ALA A 366 7.46 -23.38 1.26
N SER A 367 6.87 -22.39 1.95
CA SER A 367 5.94 -22.64 3.06
C SER A 367 4.74 -23.48 2.64
N LEU A 368 4.14 -23.20 1.48
CA LEU A 368 3.03 -23.98 0.92
C LEU A 368 3.46 -25.40 0.55
N LEU A 369 4.62 -25.57 -0.08
CA LEU A 369 5.14 -26.88 -0.51
C LEU A 369 5.55 -27.75 0.68
N MET A 370 6.04 -27.14 1.77
CA MET A 370 6.54 -27.82 2.96
C MET A 370 5.48 -27.99 4.06
N GLU A 371 4.25 -27.54 3.88
CA GLU A 371 3.20 -27.54 4.91
C GLU A 371 3.05 -28.88 5.62
N ARG A 372 2.97 -29.99 4.87
CA ARG A 372 2.87 -31.35 5.45
C ARG A 372 4.11 -31.74 6.26
N ARG A 373 5.32 -31.32 5.81
CA ARG A 373 6.55 -31.60 6.56
C ARG A 373 6.57 -30.83 7.87
N PHE A 374 6.13 -29.56 7.86
CA PHE A 374 6.02 -28.77 9.08
C PHE A 374 5.01 -29.37 10.07
N LEU A 375 3.88 -29.89 9.59
CA LEU A 375 2.91 -30.59 10.44
C LEU A 375 3.54 -31.85 11.06
N SER A 376 4.19 -32.70 10.26
CA SER A 376 4.89 -33.91 10.75
C SER A 376 6.01 -33.57 11.75
N TRP A 377 6.75 -32.49 11.54
CA TRP A 377 7.78 -32.03 12.50
C TRP A 377 7.17 -31.57 13.82
N LYS A 378 6.04 -30.85 13.79
CA LYS A 378 5.31 -30.46 15.00
C LYS A 378 4.84 -31.68 15.81
N GLU A 379 4.29 -32.70 15.14
CA GLU A 379 3.88 -33.94 15.79
C GLU A 379 5.07 -34.67 16.43
N LYS A 380 6.18 -34.84 15.69
CA LYS A 380 7.39 -35.49 16.19
C LYS A 380 8.06 -34.77 17.35
N LEU A 381 8.00 -33.45 17.36
CA LEU A 381 8.58 -32.61 18.41
C LEU A 381 7.58 -32.31 19.54
N HIS A 382 6.39 -32.95 19.53
CA HIS A 382 5.31 -32.74 20.50
C HIS A 382 4.98 -31.26 20.76
N ILE A 383 5.01 -30.44 19.67
CA ILE A 383 4.76 -29.01 19.78
C ILE A 383 3.26 -28.76 19.95
N ASN A 384 2.89 -28.15 21.09
CA ASN A 384 1.55 -27.61 21.27
C ASN A 384 1.41 -26.29 20.51
N ASP A 385 0.83 -26.34 19.32
CA ASP A 385 0.64 -25.19 18.43
C ASP A 385 -0.42 -24.19 18.90
N LYS A 386 -1.21 -24.53 19.93
CA LYS A 386 -2.15 -23.64 20.61
C LYS A 386 -1.52 -22.89 21.79
N SER A 387 -0.29 -23.23 22.18
CA SER A 387 0.37 -22.59 23.31
C SER A 387 0.75 -21.13 23.00
N THR A 388 0.70 -20.28 24.01
CA THR A 388 1.14 -18.87 23.91
C THR A 388 2.60 -18.77 23.51
N GLY A 389 3.48 -19.63 24.08
CA GLY A 389 4.91 -19.64 23.73
C GLY A 389 5.15 -19.95 22.25
N TRP A 390 4.43 -20.94 21.68
CA TRP A 390 4.53 -21.21 20.24
C TRP A 390 4.02 -20.07 19.38
N ARG A 391 2.93 -19.40 19.78
CA ARG A 391 2.41 -18.23 19.08
C ARG A 391 3.41 -17.08 19.08
N ILE A 392 4.05 -16.80 20.22
CA ILE A 392 5.11 -15.79 20.32
C ILE A 392 6.28 -16.15 19.41
N PHE A 393 6.75 -17.40 19.44
CA PHE A 393 7.83 -17.87 18.56
C PHE A 393 7.48 -17.64 17.09
N MET A 394 6.29 -18.03 16.64
CA MET A 394 5.85 -17.82 15.25
C MET A 394 5.81 -16.35 14.87
N THR A 395 5.36 -15.47 15.77
CA THR A 395 5.32 -14.03 15.55
C THR A 395 6.73 -13.44 15.43
N VAL A 396 7.63 -13.78 16.36
CA VAL A 396 9.04 -13.33 16.34
C VAL A 396 9.75 -13.83 15.09
N ARG A 397 9.61 -15.10 14.74
CA ARG A 397 10.15 -15.67 13.51
C ARG A 397 9.64 -14.94 12.27
N THR A 398 8.33 -14.66 12.21
CA THR A 398 7.71 -13.96 11.08
C THR A 398 8.26 -12.55 10.98
N PHE A 399 8.37 -11.83 12.10
CA PHE A 399 9.00 -10.52 12.16
C PHE A 399 10.46 -10.58 11.68
N GLY A 400 11.25 -11.58 12.09
CA GLY A 400 12.63 -11.78 11.62
C GLY A 400 12.72 -11.93 10.09
N LEU A 401 11.81 -12.70 9.47
CA LEU A 401 11.76 -12.84 8.01
C LEU A 401 11.36 -11.53 7.31
N VAL A 402 10.43 -10.78 7.90
CA VAL A 402 10.06 -9.43 7.42
C VAL A 402 11.21 -8.46 7.57
N PHE A 403 11.90 -8.48 8.71
CA PHE A 403 13.07 -7.65 9.00
C PHE A 403 14.18 -7.84 7.96
N ILE A 404 14.52 -9.09 7.61
CA ILE A 404 15.48 -9.38 6.54
C ILE A 404 14.97 -8.80 5.20
N GLY A 405 13.70 -8.94 4.91
CA GLY A 405 13.07 -8.35 3.72
C GLY A 405 13.21 -6.82 3.64
N ARG A 406 13.38 -6.12 4.78
CA ARG A 406 13.51 -4.66 4.81
C ARG A 406 14.85 -4.15 4.29
N TYR A 407 15.91 -4.94 4.35
CA TYR A 407 17.17 -4.59 3.69
C TYR A 407 16.97 -4.35 2.19
N PHE A 408 16.20 -5.22 1.51
CA PHE A 408 15.89 -5.07 0.09
C PHE A 408 15.07 -3.81 -0.22
N THR A 409 14.16 -3.41 0.66
CA THR A 409 13.30 -2.25 0.39
C THR A 409 13.95 -0.92 0.76
N ARG A 410 14.98 -0.90 1.62
CA ARG A 410 15.60 0.34 2.11
C ARG A 410 16.97 0.63 1.52
N ALA A 411 17.83 -0.37 1.34
CA ALA A 411 19.17 -0.14 0.81
C ALA A 411 19.13 0.55 -0.56
N PRO A 412 20.10 1.40 -0.93
CA PRO A 412 20.08 2.13 -2.21
C PRO A 412 20.15 1.22 -3.44
N ARG A 413 20.99 0.19 -3.42
CA ARG A 413 21.23 -0.74 -4.52
C ARG A 413 21.27 -2.20 -4.04
N LEU A 414 21.09 -3.14 -4.97
CA LEU A 414 21.13 -4.58 -4.64
C LEU A 414 22.48 -5.01 -4.04
N LYS A 415 23.59 -4.50 -4.54
CA LYS A 415 24.93 -4.76 -3.96
C LYS A 415 24.98 -4.34 -2.49
N THR A 416 24.47 -3.14 -2.18
CA THR A 416 24.43 -2.59 -0.81
C THR A 416 23.58 -3.47 0.11
N VAL A 417 22.49 -4.08 -0.38
CA VAL A 417 21.69 -5.04 0.43
C VAL A 417 22.58 -6.16 0.98
N PHE A 418 23.36 -6.81 0.11
CA PHE A 418 24.21 -7.94 0.51
C PHE A 418 25.39 -7.49 1.39
N THR A 419 25.96 -6.31 1.12
CA THR A 419 26.99 -5.73 2.00
C THR A 419 26.44 -5.48 3.40
N LEU A 420 25.30 -4.78 3.52
CA LEU A 420 24.70 -4.48 4.83
C LEU A 420 24.29 -5.76 5.58
N LEU A 421 23.69 -6.74 4.90
CA LEU A 421 23.34 -8.04 5.49
C LEU A 421 24.60 -8.79 5.95
N GLY A 422 25.64 -8.83 5.12
CA GLY A 422 26.91 -9.46 5.45
C GLY A 422 27.56 -8.81 6.66
N THR A 423 27.65 -7.47 6.69
CA THR A 423 28.20 -6.73 7.84
C THR A 423 27.37 -6.97 9.10
N THR A 424 26.03 -7.00 8.98
CA THR A 424 25.15 -7.25 10.14
C THR A 424 25.43 -8.60 10.79
N VAL A 425 25.73 -9.64 10.00
CA VAL A 425 25.92 -10.99 10.51
C VAL A 425 27.38 -11.26 10.91
N LEU A 426 28.33 -10.83 10.07
CA LEU A 426 29.73 -11.20 10.19
C LEU A 426 30.54 -10.21 11.03
N HIS A 427 30.13 -8.95 11.08
CA HIS A 427 30.85 -7.86 11.75
C HIS A 427 29.92 -7.02 12.64
N PRO A 428 29.33 -7.60 13.72
CA PRO A 428 28.32 -6.91 14.54
C PRO A 428 28.88 -5.68 15.28
N HIS A 429 30.12 -5.68 15.74
CA HIS A 429 30.83 -4.55 16.38
C HIS A 429 29.97 -3.84 17.45
N PHE A 430 29.51 -4.59 18.46
CA PHE A 430 28.67 -4.04 19.54
C PHE A 430 29.32 -2.91 20.34
N SER A 431 30.65 -2.85 20.38
CA SER A 431 31.43 -1.79 21.06
C SER A 431 31.19 -0.40 20.47
N GLU A 432 30.84 -0.32 19.18
CA GLU A 432 30.54 0.96 18.51
C GLU A 432 29.16 1.53 18.91
N PHE A 433 28.30 0.72 19.49
CA PHE A 433 26.90 1.11 19.71
C PHE A 433 26.77 2.35 20.61
N THR A 434 27.52 2.40 21.72
CA THR A 434 27.47 3.50 22.68
C THR A 434 28.09 4.79 22.15
N SER A 435 29.11 4.69 21.29
CA SER A 435 29.79 5.85 20.71
C SER A 435 29.10 6.40 19.46
N VAL A 436 28.55 5.52 18.61
CA VAL A 436 27.98 5.90 17.32
C VAL A 436 26.50 6.32 17.43
N VAL A 437 25.67 5.57 18.19
CA VAL A 437 24.23 5.85 18.24
C VAL A 437 23.89 7.29 18.66
N PRO A 438 24.57 7.93 19.62
CA PRO A 438 24.32 9.33 19.95
C PRO A 438 24.62 10.33 18.81
N THR A 439 25.46 9.95 17.84
CA THR A 439 25.83 10.81 16.70
C THR A 439 24.88 10.71 15.51
N LEU A 440 23.90 9.80 15.56
CA LEU A 440 22.98 9.52 14.45
C LEU A 440 21.81 10.53 14.34
N GLY A 441 21.90 11.67 15.00
CA GLY A 441 20.96 12.79 14.88
C GLY A 441 19.71 12.69 15.76
N LEU A 442 19.63 11.68 16.63
CA LEU A 442 18.58 11.53 17.65
C LEU A 442 19.17 11.68 19.05
N GLY A 443 18.54 12.50 19.88
CA GLY A 443 18.84 12.59 21.32
C GLY A 443 18.10 11.51 22.12
N VAL A 444 18.47 11.37 23.40
CA VAL A 444 17.81 10.41 24.32
C VAL A 444 16.30 10.63 24.39
N SER A 445 15.85 11.88 24.41
CA SER A 445 14.42 12.22 24.39
C SER A 445 13.71 11.67 23.15
N ASP A 446 14.36 11.71 21.96
CA ASP A 446 13.78 11.19 20.73
C ASP A 446 13.58 9.67 20.77
N PHE A 447 14.56 8.94 21.33
CA PHE A 447 14.43 7.50 21.56
C PHE A 447 13.28 7.16 22.52
N ILE A 448 13.14 7.94 23.61
CA ILE A 448 12.04 7.77 24.57
C ILE A 448 10.69 8.02 23.88
N ILE A 449 10.56 9.10 23.10
CA ILE A 449 9.33 9.44 22.39
C ILE A 449 8.95 8.33 21.38
N ILE A 450 9.90 7.82 20.60
CA ILE A 450 9.67 6.71 19.68
C ILE A 450 9.24 5.46 20.45
N PHE A 451 9.96 5.11 21.51
CA PHE A 451 9.65 3.93 22.31
C PHE A 451 8.25 3.98 22.93
N VAL A 452 7.92 5.09 23.62
CA VAL A 452 6.59 5.30 24.20
C VAL A 452 5.52 5.32 23.09
N GLY A 453 5.79 6.00 21.97
CA GLY A 453 4.89 6.04 20.83
C GLY A 453 4.57 4.64 20.28
N ILE A 454 5.59 3.79 20.12
CA ILE A 454 5.41 2.40 19.66
C ILE A 454 4.67 1.56 20.69
N LEU A 455 4.93 1.76 21.98
CA LEU A 455 4.17 1.08 23.04
C LEU A 455 2.68 1.45 22.99
N ILE A 456 2.35 2.73 22.74
CA ILE A 456 0.97 3.18 22.58
C ILE A 456 0.33 2.52 21.36
N VAL A 457 1.00 2.56 20.18
CA VAL A 457 0.49 1.93 18.95
C VAL A 457 0.28 0.43 19.16
N HIS A 458 1.27 -0.26 19.72
CA HIS A 458 1.19 -1.70 19.96
C HIS A 458 0.15 -2.07 21.02
N GLY A 459 -0.04 -1.22 22.03
CA GLY A 459 -1.07 -1.37 23.07
C GLY A 459 -2.48 -1.30 22.48
N VAL A 460 -2.76 -0.29 21.64
CA VAL A 460 -4.04 -0.18 20.93
C VAL A 460 -4.27 -1.41 20.07
N GLU A 461 -3.29 -1.82 19.24
CA GLU A 461 -3.39 -3.00 18.40
C GLU A 461 -3.56 -4.30 19.18
N PHE A 462 -3.00 -4.40 20.37
CA PHE A 462 -3.15 -5.56 21.25
C PHE A 462 -4.59 -5.72 21.74
N PHE A 463 -5.24 -4.62 22.16
CA PHE A 463 -6.66 -4.66 22.54
C PHE A 463 -7.54 -5.00 21.33
N GLU A 464 -7.26 -4.41 20.19
CA GLU A 464 -7.99 -4.73 18.95
C GLU A 464 -7.78 -6.19 18.49
N GLU A 465 -6.57 -6.79 18.68
CA GLU A 465 -6.33 -8.21 18.35
C GLU A 465 -7.12 -9.14 19.27
N ARG A 466 -7.48 -8.66 20.46
CA ARG A 466 -8.37 -9.36 21.41
C ARG A 466 -9.85 -9.14 21.15
N GLY A 467 -10.20 -8.35 20.12
CA GLY A 467 -11.58 -8.13 19.71
C GLY A 467 -12.22 -6.85 20.25
N THR A 468 -11.47 -5.99 20.93
CA THR A 468 -11.96 -4.69 21.39
C THR A 468 -11.78 -3.67 20.26
N ASP A 469 -12.86 -3.12 19.75
CA ASP A 469 -12.80 -1.94 18.86
C ASP A 469 -12.56 -0.70 19.73
N VAL A 470 -11.30 -0.23 19.77
CA VAL A 470 -10.87 0.88 20.62
C VAL A 470 -11.57 2.19 20.22
N GLN A 471 -11.81 2.40 18.94
CA GLN A 471 -12.52 3.59 18.46
C GLN A 471 -14.00 3.56 18.85
N ALA A 472 -14.68 2.44 18.64
CA ALA A 472 -16.06 2.27 19.09
C ALA A 472 -16.16 2.42 20.61
N TRP A 473 -15.24 1.78 21.35
CA TRP A 473 -15.17 1.91 22.81
C TRP A 473 -15.04 3.36 23.28
N LEU A 474 -14.20 4.17 22.61
CA LEU A 474 -14.03 5.59 22.93
C LEU A 474 -15.30 6.39 22.63
N ASN A 475 -15.98 6.12 21.52
CA ASN A 475 -17.19 6.83 21.13
C ASN A 475 -18.39 6.56 22.04
N GLU A 476 -18.39 5.45 22.78
CA GLU A 476 -19.39 5.14 23.82
C GLU A 476 -19.12 5.86 25.15
N ARG A 477 -18.01 6.58 25.30
CA ARG A 477 -17.68 7.31 26.54
C ARG A 477 -18.41 8.66 26.60
N PRO A 478 -18.58 9.23 27.82
CA PRO A 478 -19.12 10.58 27.96
C PRO A 478 -18.36 11.61 27.13
N ALA A 479 -19.06 12.62 26.63
CA ALA A 479 -18.47 13.66 25.75
C ALA A 479 -17.21 14.32 26.36
N LEU A 480 -17.16 14.48 27.68
CA LEU A 480 -15.98 15.02 28.37
C LEU A 480 -14.74 14.14 28.16
N VAL A 481 -14.87 12.81 28.24
CA VAL A 481 -13.76 11.87 28.00
C VAL A 481 -13.31 11.94 26.56
N GLN A 482 -14.24 11.97 25.62
CA GLN A 482 -13.94 12.07 24.18
C GLN A 482 -13.21 13.37 23.86
N LEU A 483 -13.69 14.51 24.39
CA LEU A 483 -13.07 15.82 24.21
C LEU A 483 -11.68 15.86 24.86
N THR A 484 -11.52 15.27 26.04
CA THR A 484 -10.21 15.18 26.71
C THR A 484 -9.22 14.41 25.85
N VAL A 485 -9.61 13.25 25.31
CA VAL A 485 -8.73 12.44 24.44
C VAL A 485 -8.36 13.21 23.16
N LEU A 486 -9.30 13.89 22.52
CA LEU A 486 -9.03 14.73 21.34
C LEU A 486 -8.07 15.87 21.67
N THR A 487 -8.31 16.58 22.77
CA THR A 487 -7.46 17.69 23.22
C THR A 487 -6.05 17.22 23.56
N VAL A 488 -5.92 16.13 24.33
CA VAL A 488 -4.62 15.54 24.66
C VAL A 488 -3.90 15.07 23.40
N SER A 489 -4.59 14.43 22.46
CA SER A 489 -4.00 14.01 21.19
C SER A 489 -3.46 15.20 20.40
N LEU A 490 -4.21 16.31 20.32
CA LEU A 490 -3.77 17.52 19.65
C LEU A 490 -2.55 18.15 20.36
N VAL A 491 -2.57 18.24 21.69
CA VAL A 491 -1.43 18.74 22.49
C VAL A 491 -0.19 17.88 22.28
N VAL A 492 -0.34 16.55 22.29
CA VAL A 492 0.76 15.61 22.00
C VAL A 492 1.34 15.84 20.61
N LEU A 493 0.49 16.04 19.59
CA LEU A 493 0.95 16.35 18.24
C LEU A 493 1.72 17.66 18.18
N LEU A 494 1.24 18.72 18.83
CA LEU A 494 1.88 20.03 18.85
C LEU A 494 3.21 20.03 19.62
N LEU A 495 3.31 19.31 20.73
CA LEU A 495 4.52 19.26 21.56
C LEU A 495 5.57 18.29 21.02
N PHE A 496 5.15 17.14 20.52
CA PHE A 496 6.06 16.06 20.13
C PHE A 496 6.15 15.85 18.62
N GLY A 497 5.34 16.55 17.81
CA GLY A 497 5.51 16.54 16.36
C GLY A 497 6.80 17.25 15.95
N ILE A 498 7.42 16.78 14.86
CA ILE A 498 8.60 17.46 14.32
C ILE A 498 8.16 18.59 13.38
N PHE A 499 8.23 19.83 13.85
CA PHE A 499 7.89 21.05 13.11
C PHE A 499 9.10 21.98 12.92
N ARG A 500 10.35 21.49 13.05
CA ARG A 500 11.56 22.32 12.98
C ARG A 500 11.68 23.00 11.62
N ALA A 501 12.06 24.29 11.63
CA ALA A 501 12.46 25.01 10.42
C ALA A 501 13.63 24.27 9.74
N GLY A 502 13.52 23.99 8.46
CA GLY A 502 14.48 23.17 7.71
C GLY A 502 14.21 21.66 7.72
N TYR A 503 13.28 21.16 8.55
CA TYR A 503 12.77 19.80 8.45
C TYR A 503 11.66 19.78 7.38
N ILE A 504 12.03 19.32 6.21
CA ILE A 504 11.04 18.88 5.22
C ILE A 504 10.51 17.56 5.78
N SER A 505 9.23 17.55 6.21
CA SER A 505 8.58 16.28 6.61
C SER A 505 8.95 15.23 5.57
N SER A 506 9.52 14.12 6.01
CA SER A 506 9.95 13.10 5.07
C SER A 506 8.77 12.83 4.12
N GLU A 507 8.99 13.02 2.81
CA GLU A 507 7.93 12.66 1.84
C GLU A 507 7.51 11.25 2.18
N PHE A 508 6.20 11.01 2.14
CA PHE A 508 5.69 9.68 2.43
C PHE A 508 6.49 8.65 1.63
N ILE A 509 6.89 7.57 2.28
CA ILE A 509 7.77 6.54 1.70
C ILE A 509 7.29 6.10 0.30
N TYR A 510 5.97 6.07 0.07
CA TYR A 510 5.39 5.71 -1.24
C TYR A 510 5.58 6.74 -2.36
N LYS A 511 6.03 7.96 -2.09
CA LYS A 511 6.48 8.89 -3.13
C LYS A 511 7.89 8.55 -3.66
N GLN A 512 8.63 7.75 -2.91
CA GLN A 512 10.00 7.37 -3.26
C GLN A 512 10.07 6.08 -4.10
N PHE A 513 8.90 5.43 -4.32
CA PHE A 513 8.79 4.19 -5.11
C PHE A 513 8.28 4.42 -6.54
#